data_2e3fc9248bda7d323c2df2249b7f1e54
#
_entry.id   2e3fc9248bda7d323c2df2249b7f1e54
#
_cell.length_a   1.000
_cell.length_b   1.000
_cell.length_c   1.000
_cell.angle_alpha   90.00
_cell.angle_beta   90.00
_cell.angle_gamma   90.00
#
_symmetry.space_group_name_H-M   'P 1'
#
loop_
_entity.id
_entity.type
_entity.pdbx_description
1 polymer ?
#
loop_
_entity_poly.entity_id
_entity_poly.type
_entity_poly.pdbx_seq_one_letter_code
_entity_poly.pdbx_strand_id
1 'polypeptide(L)'
;MVRKSKKQKNSNKLFLILLPLAVVIATGVLYFSSNKFLSEANCGCGNPDSEQAGRFQENEKIAIFNGNPVRYQMAELTPVKEALKKTVLGQATDERWIEIDLSEQKLYAHNGNKIDYEFLVSSGKWAPTPTGDFRIWIKLKYTKMEGGVKGTGTYYYLPNVPYTQYFYKGYGLHGTYWHNNFGHPMSHGCVNLATPDAEKLFYWTSPAVPEGKRIIRPFQNDPGTRVVIHN
;
A
#
# COMPACT_ATOMS: atom_id res chain seq x y z
N MET A 1 2.23 66.70 55.88
CA MET A 1 2.88 66.20 54.61
C MET A 1 2.99 64.69 54.66
N VAL A 2 2.12 63.98 53.96
CA VAL A 2 2.12 62.48 53.94
C VAL A 2 2.52 62.04 52.54
N ARG A 3 3.67 61.40 52.40
CA ARG A 3 4.17 60.80 51.11
C ARG A 3 3.51 59.47 50.86
N LYS A 4 2.73 59.37 49.77
CA LYS A 4 2.23 58.10 49.26
C LYS A 4 3.34 57.33 48.55
N SER A 5 3.67 56.15 49.05
CA SER A 5 4.57 55.16 48.42
C SER A 5 3.82 54.46 47.28
N LYS A 6 4.36 54.54 46.07
CA LYS A 6 3.88 53.76 44.92
C LYS A 6 4.34 52.29 45.00
N LYS A 7 3.39 51.40 45.12
CA LYS A 7 3.62 49.94 44.96
C LYS A 7 3.70 49.59 43.48
N GLN A 8 4.89 49.52 42.93
CA GLN A 8 5.13 49.04 41.57
C GLN A 8 6.05 47.81 41.68
N LYS A 9 5.42 46.63 41.76
CA LYS A 9 6.14 45.36 41.63
C LYS A 9 5.15 44.21 41.56
N ASN A 10 4.93 43.67 40.36
CA ASN A 10 4.64 42.24 40.13
C ASN A 10 4.31 41.86 38.67
N SER A 11 4.37 42.84 37.74
CA SER A 11 4.06 42.54 36.33
C SER A 11 5.16 41.71 35.66
N ASN A 12 6.44 41.91 36.01
CA ASN A 12 7.57 41.27 35.29
C ASN A 12 7.81 39.80 35.64
N LYS A 13 7.36 39.36 36.83
CA LYS A 13 7.53 37.94 37.23
C LYS A 13 6.52 37.02 36.52
N LEU A 14 5.33 37.52 36.25
CA LEU A 14 4.32 36.72 35.49
C LEU A 14 4.70 36.56 34.02
N PHE A 15 5.32 37.61 33.43
CA PHE A 15 5.83 37.57 32.05
C PHE A 15 6.97 36.61 31.87
N LEU A 16 7.85 36.49 32.87
CA LEU A 16 9.01 35.55 32.86
C LEU A 16 8.63 34.08 32.98
N ILE A 17 7.45 33.76 33.53
CA ILE A 17 6.93 32.38 33.64
C ILE A 17 6.03 32.00 32.42
N LEU A 18 5.30 32.96 31.90
CA LEU A 18 4.37 32.69 30.75
C LEU A 18 5.11 32.55 29.42
N LEU A 19 6.24 33.22 29.22
CA LEU A 19 7.00 33.15 27.97
C LEU A 19 7.57 31.74 27.67
N PRO A 20 8.26 31.05 28.62
CA PRO A 20 8.74 29.70 28.38
C PRO A 20 7.59 28.69 28.23
N LEU A 21 6.47 28.88 28.93
CA LEU A 21 5.32 28.00 28.80
C LEU A 21 4.68 28.13 27.40
N ALA A 22 4.58 29.34 26.86
CA ALA A 22 4.08 29.60 25.50
C ALA A 22 5.01 28.97 24.43
N VAL A 23 6.32 29.03 24.63
CA VAL A 23 7.28 28.40 23.71
C VAL A 23 7.18 26.87 23.76
N VAL A 24 7.02 26.27 24.94
CA VAL A 24 6.84 24.82 25.08
C VAL A 24 5.53 24.36 24.43
N ILE A 25 4.45 25.12 24.59
CA ILE A 25 3.17 24.81 23.94
C ILE A 25 3.28 24.97 22.41
N ALA A 26 3.91 26.04 21.94
CA ALA A 26 4.11 26.26 20.49
C ALA A 26 5.00 25.19 19.85
N THR A 27 6.09 24.81 20.51
CA THR A 27 6.95 23.71 20.01
C THR A 27 6.27 22.35 20.09
N GLY A 28 5.46 22.09 21.13
CA GLY A 28 4.64 20.90 21.26
C GLY A 28 3.58 20.80 20.17
N VAL A 29 2.88 21.91 19.86
CA VAL A 29 1.89 21.97 18.78
C VAL A 29 2.56 21.80 17.42
N LEU A 30 3.71 22.42 17.17
CA LEU A 30 4.47 22.26 15.93
C LEU A 30 5.01 20.82 15.78
N TYR A 31 5.51 20.22 16.86
CA TYR A 31 5.95 18.83 16.87
C TYR A 31 4.78 17.85 16.62
N PHE A 32 3.64 18.07 17.24
CA PHE A 32 2.44 17.25 17.05
C PHE A 32 1.82 17.43 15.67
N SER A 33 1.84 18.65 15.12
CA SER A 33 1.38 18.93 13.73
C SER A 33 2.32 18.35 12.69
N SER A 34 3.65 18.45 12.89
CA SER A 34 4.61 17.85 11.96
C SER A 34 4.59 16.32 12.01
N ASN A 35 4.40 15.70 13.18
CA ASN A 35 4.23 14.26 13.27
C ASN A 35 2.90 13.78 12.65
N LYS A 36 1.80 14.54 12.73
CA LYS A 36 0.57 14.23 11.99
C LYS A 36 0.75 14.35 10.48
N PHE A 37 1.52 15.33 10.02
CA PHE A 37 1.79 15.52 8.58
C PHE A 37 2.74 14.46 8.01
N LEU A 38 3.63 13.87 8.82
CA LEU A 38 4.54 12.79 8.42
C LEU A 38 3.93 11.39 8.57
N SER A 39 2.78 11.24 9.26
CA SER A 39 2.18 9.92 9.53
C SER A 39 1.17 9.45 8.48
N GLU A 40 0.83 10.28 7.50
CA GLU A 40 -0.03 9.93 6.37
C GLU A 40 0.69 10.13 5.03
N ALA A 41 1.76 9.38 4.81
CA ALA A 41 2.07 8.93 3.47
C ALA A 41 0.94 7.95 3.09
N ASN A 42 -0.21 8.51 2.76
CA ASN A 42 -1.34 7.78 2.24
C ASN A 42 -0.88 7.19 0.91
N CYS A 43 -0.36 5.97 0.94
CA CYS A 43 -0.27 5.17 -0.27
C CYS A 43 -1.70 5.22 -0.85
N GLY A 44 -1.90 5.93 -1.95
CA GLY A 44 -3.21 6.14 -2.59
C GLY A 44 -3.80 4.87 -3.17
N CYS A 45 -3.58 3.78 -2.48
CA CYS A 45 -4.12 2.48 -2.72
C CYS A 45 -5.61 2.54 -2.38
N GLY A 46 -6.45 2.29 -3.36
CA GLY A 46 -7.90 2.48 -3.31
C GLY A 46 -8.55 2.00 -2.02
N ASN A 47 -9.68 2.59 -1.68
CA ASN A 47 -10.43 2.18 -0.51
C ASN A 47 -11.00 0.76 -0.70
N PRO A 48 -10.46 -0.27 0.01
CA PRO A 48 -10.91 -1.66 -0.15
C PRO A 48 -12.32 -1.90 0.39
N ASP A 49 -12.87 -0.97 1.16
CA ASP A 49 -14.22 -1.03 1.72
C ASP A 49 -15.24 -0.29 0.85
N SER A 50 -14.82 0.29 -0.28
CA SER A 50 -15.75 0.93 -1.21
C SER A 50 -16.67 -0.10 -1.89
N GLU A 51 -17.89 0.30 -2.23
CA GLU A 51 -18.84 -0.53 -2.99
C GLU A 51 -18.28 -0.97 -4.35
N GLN A 52 -17.34 -0.22 -4.90
CA GLN A 52 -16.65 -0.47 -6.17
C GLN A 52 -15.47 -1.44 -6.03
N ALA A 53 -15.03 -1.74 -4.79
CA ALA A 53 -13.88 -2.60 -4.58
C ALA A 53 -14.09 -3.99 -5.20
N GLY A 54 -13.07 -4.50 -5.86
CA GLY A 54 -13.10 -5.79 -6.55
C GLY A 54 -13.87 -5.80 -7.87
N ARG A 55 -14.60 -4.73 -8.23
CA ARG A 55 -15.34 -4.64 -9.51
C ARG A 55 -14.43 -4.14 -10.62
N PHE A 56 -14.58 -4.72 -11.80
CA PHE A 56 -14.03 -4.19 -13.04
C PHE A 56 -14.88 -2.98 -13.50
N GLN A 57 -14.24 -1.88 -13.86
CA GLN A 57 -14.90 -0.64 -14.31
C GLN A 57 -14.75 -0.52 -15.83
N GLU A 58 -15.78 -0.93 -16.57
CA GLU A 58 -15.75 -0.99 -18.04
C GLU A 58 -15.65 0.39 -18.71
N ASN A 59 -16.14 1.43 -18.04
CA ASN A 59 -16.16 2.80 -18.57
C ASN A 59 -14.82 3.54 -18.39
N GLU A 60 -13.91 3.00 -17.58
CA GLU A 60 -12.60 3.60 -17.33
C GLU A 60 -11.61 3.16 -18.41
N LYS A 61 -11.27 4.07 -19.31
CA LYS A 61 -10.40 3.80 -20.48
C LYS A 61 -9.05 4.50 -20.41
N ILE A 62 -8.88 5.39 -19.45
CA ILE A 62 -7.67 6.21 -19.31
C ILE A 62 -7.06 5.96 -17.94
N ALA A 63 -5.80 5.58 -17.93
CA ALA A 63 -4.96 5.58 -16.74
C ALA A 63 -3.95 6.72 -16.84
N ILE A 64 -3.49 7.21 -15.70
CA ILE A 64 -2.42 8.20 -15.61
C ILE A 64 -1.32 7.61 -14.74
N PHE A 65 -0.09 7.65 -15.22
CA PHE A 65 1.07 7.25 -14.45
C PHE A 65 2.17 8.29 -14.61
N ASN A 66 2.69 8.78 -13.49
CA ASN A 66 3.68 9.87 -13.45
C ASN A 66 3.22 11.13 -14.23
N GLY A 67 1.95 11.50 -14.08
CA GLY A 67 1.34 12.64 -14.75
C GLY A 67 1.06 12.45 -16.26
N ASN A 68 1.41 11.29 -16.83
CA ASN A 68 1.23 11.00 -18.24
C ASN A 68 0.08 9.99 -18.46
N PRO A 69 -0.73 10.17 -19.51
CA PRO A 69 -1.76 9.22 -19.87
C PRO A 69 -1.15 7.90 -20.36
N VAL A 70 -1.66 6.78 -19.84
CA VAL A 70 -1.30 5.42 -20.25
C VAL A 70 -2.52 4.79 -20.90
N ARG A 71 -2.34 4.24 -22.10
CA ARG A 71 -3.36 3.40 -22.73
C ARG A 71 -3.15 1.96 -22.31
N TYR A 72 -4.21 1.30 -21.88
CA TYR A 72 -4.20 -0.12 -21.61
C TYR A 72 -5.28 -0.82 -22.43
N GLN A 73 -5.00 -2.05 -22.85
CA GLN A 73 -5.96 -2.86 -23.57
C GLN A 73 -6.73 -3.74 -22.59
N MET A 74 -8.06 -3.73 -22.69
CA MET A 74 -8.94 -4.56 -21.85
C MET A 74 -8.60 -6.05 -21.94
N ALA A 75 -8.10 -6.51 -23.11
CA ALA A 75 -7.69 -7.90 -23.33
C ALA A 75 -6.54 -8.37 -22.41
N GLU A 76 -5.67 -7.45 -22.00
CA GLU A 76 -4.56 -7.75 -21.07
C GLU A 76 -5.03 -7.95 -19.63
N LEU A 77 -6.26 -7.52 -19.32
CA LEU A 77 -6.87 -7.61 -18.00
C LEU A 77 -7.92 -8.73 -17.90
N THR A 78 -8.25 -9.39 -19.02
CA THR A 78 -9.19 -10.51 -18.99
C THR A 78 -8.52 -11.74 -18.39
N PRO A 79 -9.19 -12.41 -17.42
CA PRO A 79 -8.64 -13.60 -16.77
C PRO A 79 -8.25 -14.66 -17.79
N VAL A 80 -7.06 -15.20 -17.66
CA VAL A 80 -6.68 -16.43 -18.41
C VAL A 80 -7.62 -17.54 -17.97
N LYS A 81 -8.45 -18.02 -18.89
CA LYS A 81 -9.45 -19.03 -18.59
C LYS A 81 -8.82 -20.32 -18.06
N GLU A 82 -9.29 -20.73 -16.88
CA GLU A 82 -9.44 -22.13 -16.42
C GLU A 82 -8.23 -23.03 -16.15
N ALA A 83 -7.04 -22.82 -16.69
CA ALA A 83 -5.90 -23.76 -16.47
C ALA A 83 -5.39 -23.79 -15.01
N LEU A 84 -5.60 -22.71 -14.26
CA LEU A 84 -5.19 -22.58 -12.86
C LEU A 84 -6.22 -23.06 -11.83
N LYS A 85 -7.43 -23.36 -12.28
CA LYS A 85 -8.54 -23.78 -11.38
C LYS A 85 -8.29 -25.11 -10.67
N LYS A 86 -7.39 -25.95 -11.16
CA LYS A 86 -7.19 -27.32 -10.65
C LYS A 86 -6.16 -27.45 -9.51
N THR A 87 -5.38 -26.41 -9.23
CA THR A 87 -4.21 -26.58 -8.35
C THR A 87 -4.34 -25.93 -6.97
N VAL A 88 -5.38 -25.15 -6.70
CA VAL A 88 -5.45 -24.36 -5.44
C VAL A 88 -6.78 -24.52 -4.71
N LEU A 89 -7.09 -25.76 -4.32
CA LEU A 89 -7.91 -26.06 -3.16
C LEU A 89 -6.98 -26.48 -2.00
N GLY A 90 -5.94 -25.69 -1.74
CA GLY A 90 -5.05 -25.89 -0.61
C GLY A 90 -5.56 -25.10 0.58
N GLN A 91 -5.85 -25.78 1.69
CA GLN A 91 -5.92 -25.16 3.01
C GLN A 91 -4.68 -24.31 3.24
N ALA A 92 -4.84 -23.18 3.92
CA ALA A 92 -3.70 -22.40 4.40
C ALA A 92 -2.83 -23.32 5.25
N THR A 93 -1.69 -23.72 4.71
CA THR A 93 -0.64 -24.35 5.50
C THR A 93 0.34 -23.24 5.88
N ASP A 94 0.84 -23.25 7.10
CA ASP A 94 1.92 -22.34 7.55
C ASP A 94 3.20 -22.52 6.69
N GLU A 95 3.22 -23.49 5.80
CA GLU A 95 4.28 -23.76 4.85
C GLU A 95 4.34 -22.78 3.68
N ARG A 96 3.21 -22.09 3.32
CA ARG A 96 3.18 -21.13 2.22
C ARG A 96 3.39 -19.72 2.73
N TRP A 97 4.45 -19.10 2.23
CA TRP A 97 4.74 -17.71 2.54
C TRP A 97 5.45 -17.02 1.37
N ILE A 98 5.42 -15.70 1.37
CA ILE A 98 6.06 -14.86 0.36
C ILE A 98 7.27 -14.19 0.98
N GLU A 99 8.40 -14.27 0.30
CA GLU A 99 9.59 -13.46 0.54
C GLU A 99 9.72 -12.40 -0.53
N ILE A 100 10.08 -11.18 -0.14
CA ILE A 100 10.38 -10.09 -1.06
C ILE A 100 11.73 -9.50 -0.68
N ASP A 101 12.70 -9.72 -1.56
CA ASP A 101 14.02 -9.10 -1.49
C ASP A 101 14.02 -7.79 -2.28
N LEU A 102 14.07 -6.67 -1.57
CA LEU A 102 14.08 -5.33 -2.16
C LEU A 102 15.42 -5.01 -2.83
N SER A 103 16.51 -5.64 -2.41
CA SER A 103 17.84 -5.44 -3.01
C SER A 103 17.93 -6.11 -4.38
N GLU A 104 17.32 -7.28 -4.54
CA GLU A 104 17.27 -8.02 -5.80
C GLU A 104 16.05 -7.64 -6.65
N GLN A 105 15.07 -6.94 -6.09
CA GLN A 105 13.77 -6.66 -6.72
C GLN A 105 13.07 -7.94 -7.16
N LYS A 106 13.06 -8.93 -6.28
CA LYS A 106 12.48 -10.25 -6.51
C LYS A 106 11.48 -10.65 -5.43
N LEU A 107 10.54 -11.49 -5.84
CA LEU A 107 9.56 -12.14 -4.97
C LEU A 107 9.72 -13.65 -5.13
N TYR A 108 9.80 -14.35 -4.00
CA TYR A 108 9.82 -15.80 -3.91
C TYR A 108 8.55 -16.31 -3.20
N ALA A 109 7.86 -17.25 -3.81
CA ALA A 109 6.70 -17.92 -3.23
C ALA A 109 7.12 -19.28 -2.68
N HIS A 110 7.29 -19.36 -1.38
CA HIS A 110 7.77 -20.58 -0.69
C HIS A 110 6.62 -21.50 -0.30
N ASN A 111 6.84 -22.79 -0.45
CA ASN A 111 5.96 -23.86 -0.01
C ASN A 111 6.81 -24.90 0.75
N GLY A 112 6.89 -24.76 2.08
CA GLY A 112 7.90 -25.44 2.87
C GLY A 112 9.31 -25.08 2.41
N ASN A 113 10.10 -26.07 2.07
CA ASN A 113 11.48 -25.90 1.59
C ASN A 113 11.59 -25.69 0.07
N LYS A 114 10.46 -25.62 -0.64
CA LYS A 114 10.42 -25.47 -2.09
C LYS A 114 9.99 -24.06 -2.47
N ILE A 115 10.60 -23.49 -3.52
CA ILE A 115 10.13 -22.27 -4.18
C ILE A 115 9.21 -22.69 -5.33
N ASP A 116 7.91 -22.35 -5.21
CA ASP A 116 6.93 -22.64 -6.26
C ASP A 116 6.99 -21.58 -7.38
N TYR A 117 7.28 -20.31 -7.02
CA TYR A 117 7.45 -19.22 -7.98
C TYR A 117 8.57 -18.27 -7.58
N GLU A 118 9.25 -17.73 -8.59
CA GLU A 118 10.17 -16.61 -8.52
C GLU A 118 9.73 -15.56 -9.55
N PHE A 119 9.56 -14.30 -9.13
CA PHE A 119 9.10 -13.21 -10.00
C PHE A 119 9.98 -11.99 -9.81
N LEU A 120 10.30 -11.29 -10.92
CA LEU A 120 10.79 -9.92 -10.84
C LEU A 120 9.67 -8.99 -10.41
N VAL A 121 9.98 -8.05 -9.53
CA VAL A 121 9.03 -7.06 -9.02
C VAL A 121 9.55 -5.65 -9.20
N SER A 122 8.68 -4.66 -8.93
CA SER A 122 9.08 -3.26 -8.79
C SER A 122 8.54 -2.72 -7.48
N SER A 123 9.44 -2.44 -6.56
CA SER A 123 9.13 -1.87 -5.24
C SER A 123 9.05 -0.33 -5.27
N GLY A 124 8.99 0.28 -4.10
CA GLY A 124 8.84 1.72 -3.92
C GLY A 124 10.04 2.54 -4.42
N LYS A 125 9.78 3.43 -5.36
CA LYS A 125 10.72 4.44 -5.87
C LYS A 125 10.48 5.81 -5.25
N TRP A 126 9.22 6.23 -5.18
CA TRP A 126 8.82 7.57 -4.69
C TRP A 126 8.44 7.54 -3.20
N ALA A 127 8.08 6.39 -2.68
CA ALA A 127 7.95 6.12 -1.25
C ALA A 127 8.43 4.70 -0.99
N PRO A 128 9.11 4.42 0.14
CA PRO A 128 9.69 3.11 0.40
C PRO A 128 8.61 2.04 0.60
N THR A 129 8.87 0.84 0.11
CA THR A 129 8.11 -0.35 0.50
C THR A 129 8.46 -0.69 1.95
N PRO A 130 7.46 -0.88 2.85
CA PRO A 130 7.75 -1.21 4.24
C PRO A 130 8.40 -2.59 4.35
N THR A 131 9.48 -2.69 5.14
CA THR A 131 10.12 -3.96 5.50
C THR A 131 9.50 -4.53 6.77
N GLY A 132 9.53 -5.85 6.93
CA GLY A 132 9.00 -6.54 8.09
C GLY A 132 8.24 -7.81 7.76
N ASP A 133 7.47 -8.28 8.73
CA ASP A 133 6.65 -9.50 8.68
C ASP A 133 5.18 -9.11 8.71
N PHE A 134 4.47 -9.44 7.65
CA PHE A 134 3.08 -9.06 7.42
C PHE A 134 2.24 -10.28 7.04
N ARG A 135 0.93 -10.07 6.89
CA ARG A 135 0.01 -11.04 6.30
C ARG A 135 -0.92 -10.35 5.31
N ILE A 136 -1.32 -11.07 4.27
CA ILE A 136 -2.36 -10.60 3.35
C ILE A 136 -3.67 -10.49 4.14
N TRP A 137 -4.22 -9.26 4.23
CA TRP A 137 -5.43 -9.00 5.00
C TRP A 137 -6.68 -8.74 4.13
N ILE A 138 -6.50 -8.60 2.81
CA ILE A 138 -7.59 -8.56 1.83
C ILE A 138 -7.05 -8.84 0.44
N LYS A 139 -7.85 -9.53 -0.36
CA LYS A 139 -7.59 -9.77 -1.79
C LYS A 139 -8.76 -9.25 -2.61
N LEU A 140 -8.44 -8.54 -3.70
CA LEU A 140 -9.40 -7.95 -4.63
C LEU A 140 -9.01 -8.31 -6.07
N LYS A 141 -9.96 -8.77 -6.88
CA LYS A 141 -9.68 -9.02 -8.30
C LYS A 141 -9.28 -7.75 -9.03
N TYR A 142 -9.93 -6.63 -8.72
CA TYR A 142 -9.62 -5.32 -9.25
C TYR A 142 -9.75 -4.25 -8.18
N THR A 143 -8.95 -3.18 -8.30
CA THR A 143 -9.10 -1.99 -7.47
C THR A 143 -8.70 -0.74 -8.25
N LYS A 144 -9.21 0.41 -7.85
CA LYS A 144 -8.71 1.71 -8.32
C LYS A 144 -7.63 2.18 -7.36
N MET A 145 -6.52 2.66 -7.91
CA MET A 145 -5.46 3.32 -7.14
C MET A 145 -5.26 4.74 -7.64
N GLU A 146 -5.20 5.71 -6.74
CA GLU A 146 -5.00 7.11 -7.07
C GLU A 146 -4.13 7.76 -5.99
N GLY A 147 -3.15 8.56 -6.39
CA GLY A 147 -2.28 9.27 -5.46
C GLY A 147 -1.29 10.19 -6.13
N GLY A 148 -0.33 10.70 -5.35
CA GLY A 148 0.58 11.73 -5.79
C GLY A 148 -0.11 13.11 -5.87
N VAL A 149 0.56 14.09 -6.48
CA VAL A 149 0.05 15.46 -6.60
C VAL A 149 -0.39 15.71 -8.03
N LYS A 150 -1.67 16.03 -8.23
CA LYS A 150 -2.22 16.37 -9.57
C LYS A 150 -1.42 17.50 -10.23
N GLY A 151 -1.12 17.32 -11.51
CA GLY A 151 -0.32 18.28 -12.29
C GLY A 151 1.19 18.12 -12.11
N THR A 152 1.66 17.12 -11.38
CA THR A 152 3.09 16.79 -11.22
C THR A 152 3.42 15.42 -11.78
N GLY A 153 4.71 15.15 -11.96
CA GLY A 153 5.22 13.82 -12.36
C GLY A 153 5.07 12.72 -11.30
N THR A 154 4.44 13.00 -10.15
CA THR A 154 4.16 11.99 -9.13
C THR A 154 2.71 11.52 -9.16
N TYR A 155 1.81 12.22 -9.88
CA TYR A 155 0.40 11.87 -9.93
C TYR A 155 0.14 10.57 -10.70
N TYR A 156 -0.68 9.71 -10.10
CA TYR A 156 -1.21 8.52 -10.76
C TYR A 156 -2.70 8.36 -10.50
N TYR A 157 -3.39 7.85 -11.51
CA TYR A 157 -4.78 7.41 -11.48
C TYR A 157 -4.86 6.10 -12.26
N LEU A 158 -5.02 5.00 -11.58
CA LEU A 158 -4.91 3.64 -12.12
C LEU A 158 -6.20 2.89 -11.84
N PRO A 159 -7.17 2.93 -12.75
CA PRO A 159 -8.37 2.10 -12.64
C PRO A 159 -8.03 0.63 -12.92
N ASN A 160 -8.86 -0.27 -12.43
CA ASN A 160 -8.77 -1.69 -12.71
C ASN A 160 -7.40 -2.34 -12.43
N VAL A 161 -6.68 -1.90 -11.40
CA VAL A 161 -5.43 -2.56 -10.98
C VAL A 161 -5.76 -4.01 -10.61
N PRO A 162 -5.19 -5.01 -11.34
CA PRO A 162 -5.63 -6.38 -11.20
C PRO A 162 -4.92 -7.13 -10.08
N TYR A 163 -5.59 -8.14 -9.54
CA TYR A 163 -5.03 -9.13 -8.61
C TYR A 163 -4.36 -8.53 -7.38
N THR A 164 -5.01 -7.53 -6.77
CA THR A 164 -4.46 -6.80 -5.62
C THR A 164 -4.60 -7.60 -4.33
N GLN A 165 -3.52 -7.66 -3.56
CA GLN A 165 -3.38 -8.35 -2.29
C GLN A 165 -2.71 -7.40 -1.29
N TYR A 166 -3.49 -6.75 -0.42
CA TYR A 166 -2.96 -5.84 0.59
C TYR A 166 -2.38 -6.61 1.77
N PHE A 167 -1.15 -6.26 2.17
CA PHE A 167 -0.44 -6.89 3.29
C PHE A 167 -0.23 -5.94 4.48
N TYR A 168 -0.16 -4.63 4.24
CA TYR A 168 -0.01 -3.64 5.31
C TYR A 168 -0.71 -2.34 4.92
N LYS A 169 -1.70 -1.89 5.70
CA LYS A 169 -2.50 -0.68 5.39
C LYS A 169 -2.94 -0.68 3.91
N GLY A 170 -2.52 0.32 3.13
CA GLY A 170 -2.74 0.41 1.70
C GLY A 170 -1.62 -0.16 0.83
N TYR A 171 -0.57 -0.77 1.40
CA TYR A 171 0.51 -1.41 0.65
C TYR A 171 0.11 -2.82 0.22
N GLY A 172 0.31 -3.13 -1.05
CA GLY A 172 -0.12 -4.42 -1.62
C GLY A 172 0.81 -4.93 -2.72
N LEU A 173 0.60 -6.20 -3.05
CA LEU A 173 1.11 -6.88 -4.23
C LEU A 173 0.02 -6.79 -5.29
N HIS A 174 0.35 -6.44 -6.54
CA HIS A 174 -0.66 -6.33 -7.59
C HIS A 174 -0.08 -6.38 -9.00
N GLY A 175 -0.92 -6.70 -9.96
CA GLY A 175 -0.57 -6.65 -11.37
C GLY A 175 -0.42 -5.21 -11.87
N THR A 176 0.42 -5.06 -12.89
CA THR A 176 0.82 -3.76 -13.43
C THR A 176 0.69 -3.76 -14.94
N TYR A 177 -0.13 -2.88 -15.48
CA TYR A 177 -0.33 -2.68 -16.92
C TYR A 177 0.28 -1.38 -17.46
N TRP A 178 0.78 -0.49 -16.59
CA TRP A 178 1.27 0.85 -16.95
C TRP A 178 2.78 0.93 -17.11
N HIS A 179 3.52 -0.11 -16.78
CA HIS A 179 4.95 -0.26 -17.07
C HIS A 179 5.35 -1.74 -17.11
N ASN A 180 6.52 -2.00 -17.68
CA ASN A 180 7.16 -3.34 -17.74
C ASN A 180 8.60 -3.34 -17.21
N ASN A 181 8.96 -2.34 -16.41
CA ASN A 181 10.32 -2.16 -15.89
C ASN A 181 10.53 -2.93 -14.57
N PHE A 182 10.20 -4.22 -14.57
CA PHE A 182 10.41 -5.09 -13.41
C PHE A 182 11.89 -5.34 -13.17
N GLY A 183 12.29 -5.58 -11.90
CA GLY A 183 13.68 -5.63 -11.45
C GLY A 183 14.23 -4.25 -11.02
N HIS A 184 13.40 -3.18 -11.10
CA HIS A 184 13.77 -1.84 -10.68
C HIS A 184 12.63 -1.18 -9.89
N PRO A 185 12.91 -0.36 -8.85
CA PRO A 185 11.87 0.37 -8.12
C PRO A 185 11.08 1.31 -9.04
N MET A 186 9.75 1.21 -9.05
CA MET A 186 8.85 1.99 -9.92
C MET A 186 7.54 2.41 -9.26
N SER A 187 7.31 2.09 -7.98
CA SER A 187 6.03 2.33 -7.30
C SER A 187 6.09 3.45 -6.25
N HIS A 188 4.95 3.72 -5.64
CA HIS A 188 4.83 4.57 -4.45
C HIS A 188 4.74 3.72 -3.17
N GLY A 189 5.40 2.55 -3.17
CA GLY A 189 5.54 1.68 -2.00
C GLY A 189 4.86 0.30 -2.15
N CYS A 190 3.90 0.13 -3.06
CA CYS A 190 3.40 -1.19 -3.42
C CYS A 190 4.47 -2.03 -4.13
N VAL A 191 4.24 -3.32 -4.23
CA VAL A 191 5.08 -4.25 -4.98
C VAL A 191 4.36 -4.63 -6.27
N ASN A 192 4.86 -4.09 -7.37
CA ASN A 192 4.31 -4.28 -8.71
C ASN A 192 4.82 -5.58 -9.33
N LEU A 193 3.94 -6.38 -9.89
CA LEU A 193 4.25 -7.59 -10.66
C LEU A 193 3.74 -7.44 -12.11
N ALA A 194 4.32 -8.19 -13.02
CA ALA A 194 3.69 -8.42 -14.31
C ALA A 194 2.29 -9.03 -14.09
N THR A 195 1.30 -8.61 -14.87
CA THR A 195 -0.10 -9.04 -14.64
C THR A 195 -0.28 -10.56 -14.62
N PRO A 196 0.35 -11.36 -15.51
CA PRO A 196 0.25 -12.82 -15.45
C PRO A 196 0.87 -13.43 -14.19
N ASP A 197 1.92 -12.82 -13.66
CA ASP A 197 2.59 -13.31 -12.44
C ASP A 197 1.78 -12.93 -11.19
N ALA A 198 1.20 -11.72 -11.17
CA ALA A 198 0.26 -11.33 -10.14
C ALA A 198 -0.98 -12.23 -10.10
N GLU A 199 -1.49 -12.67 -11.26
CA GLU A 199 -2.59 -13.64 -11.37
C GLU A 199 -2.23 -14.97 -10.73
N LYS A 200 -1.06 -15.56 -11.11
CA LYS A 200 -0.57 -16.83 -10.53
C LYS A 200 -0.45 -16.71 -9.01
N LEU A 201 0.21 -15.63 -8.54
CA LEU A 201 0.39 -15.37 -7.11
C LEU A 201 -0.95 -15.20 -6.39
N PHE A 202 -1.91 -14.48 -6.99
CA PHE A 202 -3.23 -14.23 -6.42
C PHE A 202 -4.00 -15.53 -6.17
N TYR A 203 -3.93 -16.49 -7.06
CA TYR A 203 -4.59 -17.78 -6.88
C TYR A 203 -3.77 -18.76 -6.03
N TRP A 204 -2.47 -18.57 -5.91
CA TRP A 204 -1.60 -19.39 -5.06
C TRP A 204 -1.72 -19.03 -3.56
N THR A 205 -1.94 -17.76 -3.22
CA THR A 205 -2.03 -17.28 -1.84
C THR A 205 -3.39 -17.58 -1.21
N SER A 206 -3.39 -17.67 0.13
CA SER A 206 -4.60 -17.77 0.95
C SER A 206 -5.07 -16.40 1.47
N PRO A 207 -6.38 -16.25 1.81
CA PRO A 207 -7.44 -17.19 1.49
C PRO A 207 -7.74 -17.25 -0.01
N ALA A 208 -8.19 -18.42 -0.48
CA ALA A 208 -8.62 -18.58 -1.86
C ALA A 208 -9.89 -17.77 -2.15
N VAL A 209 -9.91 -17.03 -3.26
CA VAL A 209 -11.11 -16.28 -3.66
C VAL A 209 -12.11 -17.25 -4.29
N PRO A 210 -13.30 -17.46 -3.69
CA PRO A 210 -14.30 -18.37 -4.23
C PRO A 210 -14.77 -17.94 -5.63
N GLU A 211 -15.26 -18.89 -6.40
CA GLU A 211 -15.86 -18.61 -7.70
C GLU A 211 -16.99 -17.58 -7.60
N GLY A 212 -17.05 -16.65 -8.54
CA GLY A 212 -18.04 -15.56 -8.53
C GLY A 212 -17.76 -14.44 -7.52
N LYS A 213 -16.86 -14.66 -6.54
CA LYS A 213 -16.45 -13.60 -5.60
C LYS A 213 -15.31 -12.75 -6.20
N ARG A 214 -15.27 -11.50 -5.78
CA ARG A 214 -14.28 -10.50 -6.24
C ARG A 214 -13.39 -10.01 -5.11
N ILE A 215 -13.82 -10.24 -3.88
CA ILE A 215 -13.15 -9.81 -2.66
C ILE A 215 -13.17 -10.98 -1.68
N ILE A 216 -12.07 -11.15 -0.94
CA ILE A 216 -12.02 -12.00 0.24
C ILE A 216 -11.10 -11.39 1.29
N ARG A 217 -11.48 -11.58 2.55
CA ARG A 217 -10.67 -11.27 3.73
C ARG A 217 -10.29 -12.56 4.45
N PRO A 218 -9.17 -12.59 5.18
CA PRO A 218 -8.86 -13.66 6.11
C PRO A 218 -10.00 -13.91 7.11
N PHE A 219 -10.04 -15.13 7.61
CA PHE A 219 -11.00 -15.58 8.62
C PHE A 219 -10.29 -16.49 9.63
N GLN A 220 -11.00 -16.89 10.70
CA GLN A 220 -10.40 -17.56 11.86
C GLN A 220 -9.48 -18.73 11.52
N ASN A 221 -9.82 -19.53 10.50
CA ASN A 221 -9.05 -20.71 10.11
C ASN A 221 -8.11 -20.48 8.93
N ASP A 222 -8.06 -19.24 8.41
CA ASP A 222 -7.16 -18.83 7.32
C ASP A 222 -6.73 -17.37 7.54
N PRO A 223 -5.63 -17.13 8.26
CA PRO A 223 -5.17 -15.79 8.61
C PRO A 223 -4.56 -15.02 7.43
N GLY A 224 -4.56 -15.60 6.25
CA GLY A 224 -3.91 -15.05 5.07
C GLY A 224 -2.42 -15.39 4.99
N THR A 225 -1.91 -15.51 3.77
CA THR A 225 -0.51 -15.84 3.49
C THR A 225 0.44 -14.82 4.13
N ARG A 226 1.47 -15.31 4.80
CA ARG A 226 2.54 -14.51 5.39
C ARG A 226 3.38 -13.85 4.29
N VAL A 227 3.83 -12.60 4.52
CA VAL A 227 4.67 -11.82 3.60
C VAL A 227 5.83 -11.24 4.39
N VAL A 228 7.05 -11.65 4.07
CA VAL A 228 8.29 -11.15 4.66
C VAL A 228 8.99 -10.26 3.65
N ILE A 229 9.32 -9.04 4.04
CA ILE A 229 9.96 -8.05 3.16
C ILE A 229 11.25 -7.57 3.83
N HIS A 230 12.34 -7.63 3.10
CA HIS A 230 13.68 -7.22 3.56
C HIS A 230 14.51 -6.60 2.42
N ASN A 231 15.69 -6.05 2.79
CA ASN A 231 16.71 -5.56 1.87
C ASN A 231 17.74 -6.64 1.60
#